data_10bbf7f94d19709e226da00ced08c13d
#
_entry.id   10bbf7f94d19709e226da00ced08c13d
#
_cell.length_a   1.000
_cell.length_b   1.000
_cell.length_c   1.000
_cell.angle_alpha   90.00
_cell.angle_beta   90.00
_cell.angle_gamma   90.00
#
_symmetry.space_group_name_H-M   'P 1'
#
loop_
_entity.id
_entity.type
_entity.pdbx_description
1 polymer ?
#
loop_
_entity_poly.entity_id
_entity_poly.type
_entity_poly.pdbx_seq_one_letter_code
_entity_poly.pdbx_strand_id
1 'polypeptide(L)'
;MAGSRRIEGSCRCGRLRFAVTGDPLIVYACHCRDCQKMASSAFSLSALFPGDQFEHLSGDTEIGGAHTEHAQIHCAHCKGWAYTRIAGPEGMISIRPALLDEPDAFPVLFDMMVEEAIPGARSGAERVVARDYEALPQMAADYAAFLAARRSAPLGA
;
A
#
# COMPACT_ATOMS: atom_id res chain seq x y z
N MET A 1 -24.29 -12.04 4.55
CA MET A 1 -23.21 -11.04 4.62
C MET A 1 -21.99 -11.67 3.94
N ALA A 2 -21.53 -11.13 2.85
CA ALA A 2 -20.29 -11.58 2.24
C ALA A 2 -19.19 -11.30 3.27
N GLY A 3 -18.54 -12.35 3.78
CA GLY A 3 -17.41 -12.22 4.70
C GLY A 3 -16.34 -11.36 4.02
N SER A 4 -15.80 -10.39 4.73
CA SER A 4 -14.71 -9.55 4.20
C SER A 4 -13.54 -10.46 3.83
N ARG A 5 -13.05 -10.33 2.59
CA ARG A 5 -11.92 -11.12 2.06
C ARG A 5 -10.69 -10.89 2.94
N ARG A 6 -10.04 -11.98 3.36
CA ARG A 6 -8.77 -11.95 4.07
C ARG A 6 -7.66 -12.44 3.14
N ILE A 7 -6.60 -11.66 3.01
CA ILE A 7 -5.44 -11.97 2.17
C ILE A 7 -4.20 -11.94 3.06
N GLU A 8 -3.40 -13.00 2.99
CA GLU A 8 -2.11 -13.04 3.66
C GLU A 8 -1.00 -12.49 2.76
N GLY A 9 0.12 -12.19 3.37
CA GLY A 9 1.31 -11.74 2.69
C GLY A 9 2.56 -12.03 3.50
N SER A 10 3.70 -11.92 2.85
CA SER A 10 5.00 -12.15 3.49
C SER A 10 6.10 -11.27 2.93
N CYS A 11 7.14 -11.06 3.72
CA CYS A 11 8.39 -10.52 3.20
C CYS A 11 9.07 -11.50 2.24
N ARG A 12 10.02 -11.02 1.46
CA ARG A 12 10.75 -11.80 0.46
C ARG A 12 11.31 -13.13 0.98
N CYS A 13 11.71 -13.23 2.24
CA CYS A 13 12.26 -14.46 2.82
C CYS A 13 11.20 -15.35 3.48
N GLY A 14 9.93 -14.93 3.53
CA GLY A 14 8.81 -15.67 4.10
C GLY A 14 8.72 -15.68 5.63
N ARG A 15 9.72 -15.14 6.35
CA ARG A 15 9.72 -15.17 7.82
C ARG A 15 8.74 -14.19 8.45
N LEU A 16 8.67 -12.96 7.94
CA LEU A 16 7.65 -12.00 8.36
C LEU A 16 6.37 -12.28 7.58
N ARG A 17 5.30 -12.57 8.29
CA ARG A 17 3.97 -12.77 7.71
C ARG A 17 2.95 -11.83 8.35
N PHE A 18 2.00 -11.40 7.54
CA PHE A 18 0.90 -10.54 7.94
C PHE A 18 -0.37 -10.89 7.16
N ALA A 19 -1.49 -10.36 7.57
CA ALA A 19 -2.74 -10.44 6.82
C ALA A 19 -3.45 -9.10 6.80
N VAL A 20 -4.26 -8.90 5.78
CA VAL A 20 -5.21 -7.79 5.68
C VAL A 20 -6.61 -8.32 5.45
N THR A 21 -7.62 -7.61 5.95
CA THR A 21 -9.02 -8.01 5.84
C THR A 21 -9.82 -6.86 5.23
N GLY A 22 -10.64 -7.17 4.23
CA GLY A 22 -11.43 -6.17 3.52
C GLY A 22 -10.67 -5.47 2.39
N ASP A 23 -11.18 -4.33 1.98
CA ASP A 23 -10.59 -3.51 0.92
C ASP A 23 -9.76 -2.38 1.52
N PRO A 24 -8.63 -2.00 0.88
CA PRO A 24 -7.89 -0.81 1.28
C PRO A 24 -8.69 0.47 1.02
N LEU A 25 -8.40 1.51 1.79
CA LEU A 25 -8.93 2.85 1.56
C LEU A 25 -8.50 3.39 0.18
N ILE A 26 -7.23 3.22 -0.15
CA ILE A 26 -6.64 3.61 -1.43
C ILE A 26 -5.47 2.69 -1.78
N VAL A 27 -5.18 2.57 -3.09
CA VAL A 27 -3.91 2.00 -3.59
C VAL A 27 -3.24 3.01 -4.51
N TYR A 28 -1.98 3.30 -4.24
CA TYR A 28 -1.26 4.36 -4.91
C TYR A 28 0.22 4.02 -5.13
N ALA A 29 0.79 4.64 -6.16
CA ALA A 29 2.22 4.72 -6.40
C ALA A 29 2.74 6.05 -5.85
N CYS A 30 3.69 6.00 -4.91
CA CYS A 30 4.32 7.19 -4.34
C CYS A 30 5.66 7.46 -5.00
N HIS A 31 5.78 8.62 -5.65
CA HIS A 31 6.99 9.05 -6.35
C HIS A 31 7.93 9.93 -5.51
N CYS A 32 7.66 10.14 -4.20
CA CYS A 32 8.54 10.95 -3.37
C CYS A 32 9.94 10.33 -3.26
N ARG A 33 10.96 11.16 -3.04
CA ARG A 33 12.37 10.74 -2.98
C ARG A 33 12.65 9.67 -1.92
N ASP A 34 11.99 9.73 -0.78
CA ASP A 34 12.14 8.73 0.28
C ASP A 34 11.62 7.37 -0.16
N CYS A 35 10.44 7.33 -0.78
CA CYS A 35 9.87 6.10 -1.33
C CYS A 35 10.75 5.51 -2.43
N GLN A 36 11.28 6.35 -3.33
CA GLN A 36 12.21 5.90 -4.38
C GLN A 36 13.45 5.23 -3.77
N LYS A 37 14.07 5.86 -2.77
CA LYS A 37 15.28 5.33 -2.12
C LYS A 37 14.99 4.06 -1.32
N MET A 38 13.91 4.03 -0.54
CA MET A 38 13.55 2.86 0.27
C MET A 38 13.16 1.64 -0.59
N ALA A 39 12.45 1.88 -1.70
CA ALA A 39 12.05 0.82 -2.62
C ALA A 39 13.12 0.45 -3.64
N SER A 40 14.20 1.26 -3.75
CA SER A 40 15.19 1.15 -4.84
C SER A 40 14.53 1.08 -6.22
N SER A 41 13.52 1.93 -6.43
CA SER A 41 12.65 1.93 -7.61
C SER A 41 12.22 3.36 -7.95
N ALA A 42 11.57 3.54 -9.09
CA ALA A 42 11.03 4.84 -9.50
C ALA A 42 9.86 5.32 -8.62
N PHE A 43 9.21 4.41 -7.91
CA PHE A 43 8.13 4.66 -6.95
C PHE A 43 7.97 3.48 -6.00
N SER A 44 7.23 3.65 -4.91
CA SER A 44 6.74 2.53 -4.10
C SER A 44 5.24 2.32 -4.36
N LEU A 45 4.79 1.06 -4.44
CA LEU A 45 3.37 0.75 -4.38
C LEU A 45 2.92 0.64 -2.92
N SER A 46 1.76 1.20 -2.63
CA SER A 46 1.20 1.28 -1.29
C SER A 46 -0.30 1.01 -1.32
N ALA A 47 -0.78 0.18 -0.40
CA ALA A 47 -2.19 0.01 -0.10
C ALA A 47 -2.44 0.42 1.35
N LEU A 48 -3.31 1.40 1.56
CA LEU A 48 -3.61 1.98 2.86
C LEU A 48 -4.83 1.29 3.47
N PHE A 49 -4.67 0.71 4.64
CA PHE A 49 -5.73 0.04 5.39
C PHE A 49 -5.96 0.73 6.73
N PRO A 50 -7.20 0.72 7.27
CA PRO A 50 -7.43 0.91 8.70
C PRO A 50 -6.61 -0.09 9.52
N GLY A 51 -6.09 0.33 10.66
CA GLY A 51 -5.20 -0.51 11.47
C GLY A 51 -5.86 -1.78 12.02
N ASP A 52 -7.17 -1.75 12.25
CA ASP A 52 -7.96 -2.89 12.70
C ASP A 52 -8.18 -3.96 11.61
N GLN A 53 -7.86 -3.63 10.36
CA GLN A 53 -7.89 -4.56 9.22
C GLN A 53 -6.52 -5.21 8.93
N PHE A 54 -5.51 -4.92 9.74
CA PHE A 54 -4.17 -5.47 9.62
C PHE A 54 -3.83 -6.38 10.80
N GLU A 55 -3.25 -7.54 10.51
CA GLU A 55 -2.80 -8.51 11.50
C GLU A 55 -1.35 -8.91 11.23
N HIS A 56 -0.49 -8.74 12.23
CA HIS A 56 0.85 -9.34 12.23
C HIS A 56 0.76 -10.80 12.65
N LEU A 57 1.15 -11.72 11.79
CA LEU A 57 1.00 -13.17 12.02
C LEU A 57 2.26 -13.77 12.64
N SER A 58 3.43 -13.45 12.12
CA SER A 58 4.70 -14.01 12.60
C SER A 58 5.92 -13.24 12.09
N GLY A 59 7.05 -13.51 12.71
CA GLY A 59 8.35 -12.98 12.32
C GLY A 59 8.73 -11.68 13.02
N ASP A 60 10.02 -11.55 13.33
CA ASP A 60 10.54 -10.36 14.00
C ASP A 60 10.65 -9.19 13.04
N THR A 61 10.37 -8.01 13.57
CA THR A 61 10.41 -6.75 12.83
C THR A 61 11.38 -5.76 13.44
N GLU A 62 11.85 -4.83 12.62
CA GLU A 62 12.63 -3.69 13.07
C GLU A 62 12.14 -2.41 12.38
N ILE A 63 12.38 -1.27 12.99
CA ILE A 63 12.11 0.04 12.39
C ILE A 63 13.33 0.45 11.57
N GLY A 64 13.09 0.91 10.34
CA GLY A 64 14.13 1.41 9.45
C GLY A 64 13.59 2.47 8.50
N GLY A 65 14.23 2.64 7.35
CA GLY A 65 13.77 3.53 6.30
C GLY A 65 14.11 5.01 6.52
N ALA A 66 13.18 5.90 6.24
CA ALA A 66 13.42 7.34 6.21
C ALA A 66 13.52 8.00 7.59
N HIS A 67 13.26 7.26 8.68
CA HIS A 67 13.27 7.79 10.05
C HIS A 67 12.40 9.05 10.24
N THR A 68 11.24 9.06 9.62
CA THR A 68 10.21 10.09 9.79
C THR A 68 9.32 9.80 11.00
N GLU A 69 8.28 10.58 11.20
CA GLU A 69 7.24 10.31 12.20
C GLU A 69 6.51 8.96 11.93
N HIS A 70 6.47 8.52 10.66
CA HIS A 70 5.93 7.23 10.28
C HIS A 70 6.95 6.13 10.51
N ALA A 71 6.54 5.01 11.12
CA ALA A 71 7.41 3.88 11.36
C ALA A 71 7.41 2.92 10.17
N GLN A 72 8.49 2.94 9.39
CA GLN A 72 8.71 1.96 8.32
C GLN A 72 9.17 0.64 8.93
N ILE A 73 8.37 -0.41 8.77
CA ILE A 73 8.60 -1.73 9.36
C ILE A 73 9.26 -2.66 8.35
N HIS A 74 10.38 -3.20 8.75
CA HIS A 74 11.20 -4.13 7.97
C HIS A 74 11.23 -5.50 8.63
N CYS A 75 11.36 -6.54 7.82
CA CYS A 75 11.69 -7.86 8.35
C CYS A 75 13.07 -7.84 8.98
N ALA A 76 13.18 -8.24 10.25
CA ALA A 76 14.46 -8.24 10.97
C ALA A 76 15.53 -9.16 10.34
N HIS A 77 15.12 -10.17 9.55
CA HIS A 77 16.04 -11.09 8.87
C HIS A 77 16.47 -10.59 7.49
N CYS A 78 15.54 -10.38 6.55
CA CYS A 78 15.88 -10.04 5.15
C CYS A 78 15.96 -8.54 4.90
N LYS A 79 15.67 -7.71 5.89
CA LYS A 79 15.69 -6.24 5.85
C LYS A 79 14.76 -5.62 4.79
N GLY A 80 13.87 -6.41 4.19
CA GLY A 80 12.87 -5.91 3.24
C GLY A 80 11.82 -5.05 3.95
N TRP A 81 11.50 -3.90 3.36
CA TRP A 81 10.42 -3.02 3.82
C TRP A 81 9.07 -3.66 3.56
N ALA A 82 8.31 -3.96 4.62
CA ALA A 82 7.04 -4.68 4.52
C ALA A 82 5.83 -3.77 4.59
N TYR A 83 5.78 -2.90 5.58
CA TYR A 83 4.66 -1.97 5.77
C TYR A 83 5.10 -0.75 6.56
N THR A 84 4.25 0.26 6.61
CA THR A 84 4.47 1.48 7.37
C THR A 84 3.30 1.68 8.33
N ARG A 85 3.59 1.91 9.60
CA ARG A 85 2.61 2.43 10.56
C ARG A 85 2.55 3.94 10.39
N ILE A 86 1.40 4.42 9.94
CA ILE A 86 1.19 5.85 9.73
C ILE A 86 0.96 6.51 11.08
N ALA A 87 1.71 7.56 11.37
CA ALA A 87 1.50 8.35 12.58
C ALA A 87 0.15 9.07 12.51
N GLY A 88 -0.56 9.10 13.63
CA GLY A 88 -1.85 9.76 13.77
C GLY A 88 -2.84 8.92 14.57
N PRO A 89 -3.97 9.52 14.97
CA PRO A 89 -4.94 8.88 15.86
C PRO A 89 -5.68 7.70 15.22
N GLU A 90 -5.71 7.62 13.89
CA GLU A 90 -6.48 6.61 13.16
C GLU A 90 -5.77 5.27 13.02
N GLY A 91 -4.48 5.18 13.39
CA GLY A 91 -3.72 3.92 13.41
C GLY A 91 -3.64 3.22 12.06
N MET A 92 -3.56 3.97 10.94
CA MET A 92 -3.54 3.40 9.60
C MET A 92 -2.24 2.64 9.32
N ILE A 93 -2.34 1.62 8.48
CA ILE A 93 -1.21 0.81 8.00
C ILE A 93 -1.12 0.91 6.47
N SER A 94 0.05 1.26 5.97
CA SER A 94 0.35 1.23 4.54
C SER A 94 1.20 0.01 4.23
N ILE A 95 0.62 -0.99 3.59
CA ILE A 95 1.34 -2.21 3.18
C ILE A 95 1.92 -2.08 1.77
N ARG A 96 2.83 -2.98 1.42
CA ARG A 96 3.34 -3.14 0.06
C ARG A 96 2.51 -4.21 -0.65
N PRO A 97 1.64 -3.86 -1.63
CA PRO A 97 0.75 -4.83 -2.29
C PRO A 97 1.51 -6.01 -2.92
N ALA A 98 2.72 -5.75 -3.43
CA ALA A 98 3.58 -6.80 -4.01
C ALA A 98 4.00 -7.91 -3.02
N LEU A 99 3.78 -7.72 -1.71
CA LEU A 99 4.06 -8.72 -0.68
C LEU A 99 2.84 -9.57 -0.32
N LEU A 100 1.66 -9.26 -0.84
CA LEU A 100 0.48 -10.09 -0.68
C LEU A 100 0.62 -11.37 -1.50
N ASP A 101 0.05 -12.46 -1.00
CA ASP A 101 -0.02 -13.73 -1.74
C ASP A 101 -0.90 -13.60 -3.00
N GLU A 102 -1.73 -12.56 -3.07
CA GLU A 102 -2.53 -12.14 -4.21
C GLU A 102 -2.21 -10.67 -4.57
N PRO A 103 -1.08 -10.39 -5.23
CA PRO A 103 -0.61 -9.02 -5.45
C PRO A 103 -1.47 -8.20 -6.41
N ASP A 104 -2.29 -8.84 -7.23
CA ASP A 104 -3.24 -8.26 -8.18
C ASP A 104 -4.64 -7.99 -7.58
N ALA A 105 -4.86 -8.36 -6.31
CA ALA A 105 -6.14 -8.17 -5.64
C ALA A 105 -6.59 -6.70 -5.60
N PHE A 106 -5.63 -5.78 -5.52
CA PHE A 106 -5.86 -4.36 -5.34
C PHE A 106 -5.09 -3.53 -6.39
N PRO A 107 -5.70 -3.24 -7.54
CA PRO A 107 -5.06 -2.47 -8.60
C PRO A 107 -4.78 -1.02 -8.16
N VAL A 108 -3.68 -0.45 -8.65
CA VAL A 108 -3.33 0.95 -8.39
C VAL A 108 -4.27 1.89 -9.14
N LEU A 109 -4.74 2.93 -8.45
CA LEU A 109 -5.58 3.98 -9.05
C LEU A 109 -4.89 5.33 -9.09
N PHE A 110 -4.01 5.62 -8.13
CA PHE A 110 -3.42 6.95 -7.94
C PHE A 110 -1.91 6.96 -8.13
N ASP A 111 -1.40 7.97 -8.86
CA ASP A 111 -0.01 8.40 -8.80
C ASP A 111 0.10 9.62 -7.88
N MET A 112 0.94 9.56 -6.86
CA MET A 112 1.15 10.62 -5.88
C MET A 112 2.57 11.17 -5.94
N MET A 113 2.75 12.46 -5.66
CA MET A 113 4.06 13.14 -5.64
C MET A 113 4.77 13.09 -6.99
N VAL A 114 4.03 13.26 -8.06
CA VAL A 114 4.56 13.12 -9.44
C VAL A 114 5.54 14.22 -9.83
N GLU A 115 5.55 15.33 -9.12
CA GLU A 115 6.54 16.40 -9.25
C GLU A 115 7.96 15.93 -8.93
N GLU A 116 8.11 14.87 -8.13
CA GLU A 116 9.39 14.22 -7.81
C GLU A 116 9.68 12.98 -8.68
N ALA A 117 8.77 12.63 -9.58
CA ALA A 117 8.92 11.41 -10.38
C ALA A 117 10.17 11.45 -11.26
N ILE A 118 10.82 10.30 -11.41
CA ILE A 118 11.88 10.12 -12.40
C ILE A 118 11.25 10.26 -13.80
N PRO A 119 11.80 11.12 -14.68
CA PRO A 119 11.25 11.32 -16.02
C PRO A 119 11.04 10.00 -16.78
N GLY A 120 9.84 9.82 -17.32
CA GLY A 120 9.47 8.62 -18.07
C GLY A 120 9.12 7.39 -17.22
N ALA A 121 9.20 7.48 -15.89
CA ALA A 121 8.96 6.35 -14.98
C ALA A 121 7.71 6.59 -14.11
N ARG A 122 6.53 6.41 -14.71
CA ARG A 122 5.21 6.51 -14.05
C ARG A 122 4.59 5.12 -13.87
N SER A 123 3.71 4.97 -12.91
CA SER A 123 3.02 3.69 -12.66
C SER A 123 1.97 3.35 -13.72
N GLY A 124 1.49 4.35 -14.45
CA GLY A 124 0.37 4.21 -15.36
C GLY A 124 -0.99 4.28 -14.66
N ALA A 125 -1.04 4.69 -13.39
CA ALA A 125 -2.29 4.92 -12.66
C ALA A 125 -3.18 5.92 -13.38
N GLU A 126 -4.49 5.71 -13.31
CA GLU A 126 -5.48 6.54 -14.04
C GLU A 126 -5.57 7.96 -13.49
N ARG A 127 -5.23 8.18 -12.22
CA ARG A 127 -5.38 9.46 -11.54
C ARG A 127 -4.07 9.94 -10.94
N VAL A 128 -3.85 11.23 -11.06
CA VAL A 128 -2.73 11.93 -10.42
C VAL A 128 -3.28 12.80 -9.30
N VAL A 129 -2.70 12.69 -8.13
CA VAL A 129 -3.08 13.50 -6.97
C VAL A 129 -1.85 14.12 -6.32
N ALA A 130 -1.98 15.36 -5.86
CA ALA A 130 -1.00 15.99 -4.98
C ALA A 130 -1.01 15.29 -3.61
N ARG A 131 0.04 15.53 -2.81
CA ARG A 131 0.05 15.09 -1.40
C ARG A 131 -0.94 15.94 -0.61
N ASP A 132 -2.15 15.43 -0.46
CA ASP A 132 -3.21 16.09 0.26
C ASP A 132 -3.95 15.07 1.13
N TYR A 133 -3.65 15.08 2.43
CA TYR A 133 -4.32 14.19 3.38
C TYR A 133 -5.77 14.60 3.62
N GLU A 134 -6.16 15.85 3.37
CA GLU A 134 -7.55 16.29 3.46
C GLU A 134 -8.41 15.68 2.36
N ALA A 135 -7.79 15.31 1.22
CA ALA A 135 -8.47 14.62 0.14
C ALA A 135 -8.70 13.11 0.38
N LEU A 136 -8.12 12.53 1.45
CA LEU A 136 -8.21 11.07 1.69
C LEU A 136 -9.66 10.53 1.72
N PRO A 137 -10.65 11.18 2.35
CA PRO A 137 -12.02 10.67 2.33
C PRO A 137 -12.61 10.58 0.91
N GLN A 138 -12.32 11.56 0.06
CA GLN A 138 -12.77 11.55 -1.34
C GLN A 138 -12.02 10.48 -2.15
N MET A 139 -10.70 10.36 -1.95
CA MET A 139 -9.90 9.32 -2.59
C MET A 139 -10.37 7.91 -2.21
N ALA A 140 -10.75 7.70 -0.95
CA ALA A 140 -11.28 6.43 -0.48
C ALA A 140 -12.64 6.10 -1.14
N ALA A 141 -13.53 7.08 -1.25
CA ALA A 141 -14.80 6.92 -1.97
C ALA A 141 -14.59 6.60 -3.46
N ASP A 142 -13.66 7.30 -4.10
CA ASP A 142 -13.29 7.07 -5.50
C ASP A 142 -12.69 5.68 -5.72
N TYR A 143 -11.85 5.23 -4.80
CA TYR A 143 -11.24 3.90 -4.87
C TYR A 143 -12.27 2.79 -4.67
N ALA A 144 -13.19 2.96 -3.73
CA ALA A 144 -14.29 2.01 -3.52
C ALA A 144 -15.17 1.89 -4.78
N ALA A 145 -15.50 3.01 -5.42
CA ALA A 145 -16.26 3.02 -6.69
C ALA A 145 -15.49 2.34 -7.83
N PHE A 146 -14.19 2.58 -7.92
CA PHE A 146 -13.31 1.94 -8.90
C PHE A 146 -13.25 0.41 -8.72
N LEU A 147 -13.10 -0.09 -7.49
CA LEU A 147 -13.13 -1.53 -7.22
C LEU A 147 -14.49 -2.15 -7.55
N ALA A 148 -15.59 -1.50 -7.19
CA ALA A 148 -16.94 -1.97 -7.50
C ALA A 148 -17.16 -2.11 -9.01
N ALA A 149 -16.74 -1.12 -9.79
CA ALA A 149 -16.83 -1.15 -11.25
C ALA A 149 -16.03 -2.30 -11.87
N ARG A 150 -14.81 -2.55 -11.39
CA ARG A 150 -13.96 -3.67 -11.87
C ARG A 150 -14.53 -5.03 -11.53
N ARG A 151 -15.13 -5.18 -10.34
CA ARG A 151 -15.77 -6.45 -9.92
C ARG A 151 -17.05 -6.76 -10.67
N SER A 152 -17.73 -5.74 -11.17
CA SER A 152 -18.95 -5.90 -11.98
C SER A 152 -18.69 -6.02 -13.48
N ALA A 153 -17.46 -5.77 -13.94
CA ALA A 153 -17.09 -5.98 -15.33
C ALA A 153 -17.10 -7.49 -15.69
N PRO A 154 -17.68 -7.90 -16.84
CA PRO A 154 -17.65 -9.29 -17.25
C PRO A 154 -16.20 -9.76 -17.46
N LEU A 155 -15.90 -10.98 -16.97
CA LEU A 155 -14.63 -11.65 -17.22
C LEU A 155 -14.47 -11.87 -18.73
N GLY A 156 -13.60 -11.13 -19.38
CA GLY A 156 -13.23 -11.36 -20.79
C GLY A 156 -13.70 -10.29 -21.78
N ALA A 157 -13.33 -9.06 -21.55
CA ALA A 157 -13.29 -8.05 -22.62
C ALA A 157 -11.84 -7.72 -22.97
#